data_cd976a8be4d132d4f22fee1c2204dc98
#
_entry.id   cd976a8be4d132d4f22fee1c2204dc98
#
_cell.length_a   1.000
_cell.length_b   1.000
_cell.length_c   1.000
_cell.angle_alpha   90.00
_cell.angle_beta   90.00
_cell.angle_gamma   90.00
#
_symmetry.space_group_name_H-M   'P 1'
#
loop_
_entity.id
_entity.type
_entity.pdbx_description
1 polymer ?
#
loop_
_entity_poly.entity_id
_entity_poly.type
_entity_poly.pdbx_seq_one_letter_code
_entity_poly.pdbx_strand_id
1 'polypeptide(L)'
;LTFCIMSIPLSKGPLGLIRNYATSRLNSQKRPFLSLIQKPRLTPTFQDGDRTSSLQAALDHTVSIVKQHDPAGYLPGKLLATNHLQVAYFTVRSFWIETGLRFGTTALVEPHTSPSDHLEWWQQCIEEIYHHHNLQQSTTNHSNHPTFKLLSHLLEQHPLTRCHFDDILKGRLRDLDMKQYPDLAALEEHAEWSCGSLLQLILESDGYFETTNAPVAHRVAKLLGKAHGLTNALRTSIPVMSTTGKLIIPQELCERYGVKSPRYLLSALGQGDEECKQALRNAVRDISHRALEHLQQARDLRDELLVSSKATTTNTKDHQLDPRIMGIFLPGLASETFLQRLEAHNYD
;
A
#
# COMPACT_ATOMS: atom_id res chain seq x y z
N LEU A 1 8.42 6.60 10.84
CA LEU A 1 7.21 5.89 11.30
C LEU A 1 7.01 4.69 10.42
N THR A 2 7.66 3.61 10.77
CA THR A 2 7.51 2.34 10.13
C THR A 2 6.06 1.93 10.30
N PHE A 3 5.26 1.97 9.24
CA PHE A 3 3.96 1.33 9.21
C PHE A 3 4.17 -0.18 9.33
N CYS A 4 4.59 -0.61 10.53
CA CYS A 4 4.53 -1.99 10.89
C CYS A 4 3.05 -2.30 11.00
N ILE A 5 2.48 -2.95 10.00
CA ILE A 5 1.17 -3.58 10.12
C ILE A 5 1.38 -4.68 11.16
N MET A 6 1.33 -4.30 12.44
CA MET A 6 1.22 -5.28 13.50
C MET A 6 -0.06 -6.05 13.22
N SER A 7 0.09 -7.35 12.99
CA SER A 7 -0.99 -8.32 13.06
C SER A 7 -1.55 -8.24 14.49
N ILE A 8 -2.51 -7.35 14.71
CA ILE A 8 -3.29 -7.34 15.95
C ILE A 8 -3.99 -8.70 15.96
N PRO A 9 -3.78 -9.54 16.97
CA PRO A 9 -4.51 -10.79 17.07
C PRO A 9 -6.00 -10.45 17.05
N LEU A 10 -6.71 -10.94 16.03
CA LEU A 10 -8.14 -10.71 15.74
C LEU A 10 -9.05 -11.44 16.76
N SER A 11 -8.68 -11.45 18.04
CA SER A 11 -9.52 -11.98 19.09
C SER A 11 -10.31 -10.82 19.71
N LYS A 12 -11.59 -10.70 19.34
CA LYS A 12 -12.64 -9.90 19.99
C LYS A 12 -12.80 -8.41 19.57
N GLY A 13 -12.56 -8.07 18.27
CA GLY A 13 -12.95 -6.77 17.72
C GLY A 13 -13.98 -6.91 16.57
N PRO A 14 -14.56 -5.81 16.04
CA PRO A 14 -15.61 -5.84 14.99
C PRO A 14 -15.19 -6.53 13.69
N LEU A 15 -13.91 -6.82 13.47
CA LEU A 15 -13.40 -7.68 12.40
C LEU A 15 -13.83 -9.16 12.57
N GLY A 16 -14.25 -9.59 13.76
CA GLY A 16 -14.90 -10.88 13.97
C GLY A 16 -16.21 -11.02 13.20
N LEU A 17 -16.92 -9.92 12.98
CA LEU A 17 -18.17 -9.89 12.20
C LEU A 17 -17.93 -10.09 10.69
N ILE A 18 -16.81 -9.62 10.14
CA ILE A 18 -16.48 -9.85 8.72
C ILE A 18 -16.17 -11.33 8.49
N ARG A 19 -15.48 -11.96 9.42
CA ARG A 19 -15.21 -13.40 9.35
C ARG A 19 -16.51 -14.21 9.41
N ASN A 20 -17.44 -13.80 10.27
CA ASN A 20 -18.73 -14.49 10.39
C ASN A 20 -19.67 -14.19 9.23
N TYR A 21 -19.63 -12.98 8.63
CA TYR A 21 -20.45 -12.65 7.47
C TYR A 21 -19.93 -13.32 6.18
N ALA A 22 -18.62 -13.39 6.01
CA ALA A 22 -18.00 -14.14 4.92
C ALA A 22 -18.22 -15.66 5.08
N THR A 23 -18.12 -16.20 6.30
CA THR A 23 -18.33 -17.63 6.56
C THR A 23 -19.80 -18.02 6.51
N SER A 24 -20.75 -17.17 6.91
CA SER A 24 -22.19 -17.52 6.85
C SER A 24 -22.77 -17.52 5.43
N ARG A 25 -22.30 -16.65 4.54
CA ARG A 25 -22.68 -16.70 3.11
C ARG A 25 -21.91 -17.77 2.32
N LEU A 26 -20.68 -18.10 2.70
CA LEU A 26 -19.90 -19.16 2.07
C LEU A 26 -20.42 -20.58 2.46
N ASN A 27 -21.06 -20.72 3.61
CA ASN A 27 -21.64 -22.00 4.01
C ASN A 27 -22.98 -22.33 3.32
N SER A 28 -23.65 -21.35 2.70
CA SER A 28 -24.91 -21.61 1.98
C SER A 28 -24.71 -22.05 0.52
N GLN A 29 -23.50 -21.91 -0.03
CA GLN A 29 -23.13 -22.47 -1.33
C GLN A 29 -21.81 -23.23 -1.19
N LYS A 30 -21.89 -24.54 -0.95
CA LYS A 30 -20.77 -25.48 -0.99
C LYS A 30 -20.17 -25.56 -2.41
N ARG A 31 -19.43 -24.55 -2.81
CA ARG A 31 -18.47 -24.62 -3.93
C ARG A 31 -17.09 -24.24 -3.42
N PRO A 32 -16.03 -24.94 -3.82
CA PRO A 32 -14.68 -24.67 -3.33
C PRO A 32 -14.13 -23.40 -3.98
N PHE A 33 -14.58 -22.22 -3.52
CA PHE A 33 -14.08 -20.92 -4.01
C PHE A 33 -12.59 -20.75 -3.69
N LEU A 34 -12.10 -21.41 -2.64
CA LEU A 34 -10.69 -21.35 -2.22
C LEU A 34 -9.75 -22.17 -3.12
N SER A 35 -10.25 -23.10 -3.92
CA SER A 35 -9.42 -23.88 -4.85
C SER A 35 -9.11 -23.13 -6.14
N LEU A 36 -9.78 -22.02 -6.42
CA LEU A 36 -9.59 -21.18 -7.61
C LEU A 36 -8.52 -20.09 -7.42
N ILE A 37 -8.06 -19.84 -6.19
CA ILE A 37 -6.99 -18.88 -5.94
C ILE A 37 -5.65 -19.57 -6.21
N GLN A 38 -5.24 -19.60 -7.46
CA GLN A 38 -3.93 -20.11 -7.84
C GLN A 38 -2.82 -19.25 -7.26
N LYS A 39 -1.70 -19.89 -6.88
CA LYS A 39 -0.48 -19.13 -6.56
C LYS A 39 0.03 -18.47 -7.85
N PRO A 40 0.49 -17.21 -7.80
CA PRO A 40 1.11 -16.59 -8.95
C PRO A 40 2.32 -17.45 -9.39
N ARG A 41 2.47 -17.65 -10.70
CA ARG A 41 3.57 -18.41 -11.28
C ARG A 41 4.17 -17.62 -12.42
N LEU A 42 5.47 -17.64 -12.54
CA LEU A 42 6.14 -17.13 -13.72
C LEU A 42 5.90 -18.09 -14.89
N THR A 43 5.52 -17.55 -16.03
CA THR A 43 5.44 -18.36 -17.27
C THR A 43 6.87 -18.71 -17.72
N PRO A 44 7.21 -20.01 -17.88
CA PRO A 44 8.54 -20.38 -18.34
C PRO A 44 8.77 -19.83 -19.76
N THR A 45 9.77 -19.00 -19.93
CA THR A 45 10.37 -18.78 -21.26
C THR A 45 11.33 -19.93 -21.56
N PHE A 46 11.24 -20.51 -22.73
CA PHE A 46 11.79 -21.80 -23.12
C PHE A 46 13.32 -21.98 -23.03
N GLN A 47 14.11 -21.03 -22.50
CA GLN A 47 15.57 -21.05 -22.59
C GLN A 47 16.36 -20.98 -21.29
N ASP A 48 15.72 -20.84 -20.10
CA ASP A 48 16.51 -20.61 -18.87
C ASP A 48 15.82 -21.22 -17.63
N GLY A 49 15.89 -22.55 -17.47
CA GLY A 49 15.26 -23.28 -16.37
C GLY A 49 15.76 -22.86 -14.98
N ASP A 50 17.05 -22.54 -14.84
CA ASP A 50 17.65 -22.11 -13.56
C ASP A 50 17.21 -20.66 -13.19
N ARG A 51 17.18 -19.75 -14.15
CA ARG A 51 16.71 -18.37 -13.93
C ARG A 51 15.23 -18.36 -13.52
N THR A 52 14.40 -19.15 -14.19
CA THR A 52 12.97 -19.26 -13.90
C THR A 52 12.73 -19.84 -12.50
N SER A 53 13.49 -20.84 -12.07
CA SER A 53 13.42 -21.43 -10.74
C SER A 53 13.80 -20.42 -9.65
N SER A 54 14.87 -19.65 -9.88
CA SER A 54 15.34 -18.60 -8.95
C SER A 54 14.31 -17.46 -8.83
N LEU A 55 13.70 -17.02 -9.93
CA LEU A 55 12.66 -15.99 -9.93
C LEU A 55 11.36 -16.48 -9.27
N GLN A 56 10.99 -17.77 -9.46
CA GLN A 56 9.82 -18.33 -8.77
C GLN A 56 10.02 -18.37 -7.25
N ALA A 57 11.21 -18.75 -6.78
CA ALA A 57 11.55 -18.71 -5.35
C ALA A 57 11.48 -17.26 -4.80
N ALA A 58 11.96 -16.29 -5.57
CA ALA A 58 11.86 -14.88 -5.23
C ALA A 58 10.39 -14.42 -5.16
N LEU A 59 9.53 -14.86 -6.08
CA LEU A 59 8.10 -14.55 -6.07
C LEU A 59 7.39 -15.17 -4.85
N ASP A 60 7.69 -16.42 -4.53
CA ASP A 60 7.12 -17.07 -3.34
C ASP A 60 7.51 -16.32 -2.06
N HIS A 61 8.73 -15.78 -2.00
CA HIS A 61 9.19 -14.93 -0.91
C HIS A 61 8.39 -13.62 -0.84
N THR A 62 8.28 -12.86 -1.94
CA THR A 62 7.55 -11.59 -1.96
C THR A 62 6.07 -11.76 -1.61
N VAL A 63 5.43 -12.81 -2.11
CA VAL A 63 4.04 -13.16 -1.74
C VAL A 63 3.93 -13.46 -0.25
N SER A 64 4.92 -14.14 0.34
CA SER A 64 4.97 -14.44 1.77
C SER A 64 5.12 -13.17 2.61
N ILE A 65 6.01 -12.25 2.21
CA ILE A 65 6.19 -10.94 2.86
C ILE A 65 4.87 -10.15 2.87
N VAL A 66 4.22 -10.03 1.72
CA VAL A 66 2.93 -9.32 1.63
C VAL A 66 1.86 -10.00 2.49
N LYS A 67 1.76 -11.32 2.46
CA LYS A 67 0.80 -12.07 3.27
C LYS A 67 1.01 -11.87 4.77
N GLN A 68 2.27 -11.81 5.21
CA GLN A 68 2.64 -11.70 6.62
C GLN A 68 2.48 -10.27 7.14
N HIS A 69 2.94 -9.28 6.37
CA HIS A 69 3.08 -7.90 6.84
C HIS A 69 1.98 -6.97 6.35
N ASP A 70 1.25 -7.34 5.29
CA ASP A 70 0.11 -6.60 4.75
C ASP A 70 -1.04 -7.52 4.32
N PRO A 71 -1.73 -8.16 5.26
CA PRO A 71 -2.87 -9.03 4.96
C PRO A 71 -3.99 -8.32 4.19
N ALA A 72 -4.15 -7.01 4.40
CA ALA A 72 -5.14 -6.20 3.69
C ALA A 72 -4.79 -6.02 2.20
N GLY A 73 -3.51 -5.90 1.87
CA GLY A 73 -3.01 -5.84 0.50
C GLY A 73 -2.87 -7.22 -0.15
N TYR A 74 -2.74 -8.28 0.62
CA TYR A 74 -2.60 -9.63 0.08
C TYR A 74 -3.83 -10.09 -0.73
N LEU A 75 -5.03 -9.90 -0.18
CA LEU A 75 -6.26 -10.34 -0.84
C LEU A 75 -6.50 -9.61 -2.17
N PRO A 76 -6.39 -8.27 -2.28
CA PRO A 76 -6.45 -7.58 -3.55
C PRO A 76 -5.51 -8.14 -4.60
N GLY A 77 -4.24 -8.38 -4.26
CA GLY A 77 -3.27 -8.96 -5.19
C GLY A 77 -3.69 -10.33 -5.73
N LYS A 78 -4.36 -11.15 -4.88
CA LYS A 78 -4.87 -12.47 -5.30
C LYS A 78 -6.11 -12.40 -6.18
N LEU A 79 -6.83 -11.30 -6.17
CA LEU A 79 -8.04 -11.08 -6.97
C LEU A 79 -7.73 -10.51 -8.36
N LEU A 80 -6.48 -10.12 -8.64
CA LEU A 80 -6.08 -9.65 -9.96
C LEU A 80 -6.23 -10.73 -11.02
N ALA A 81 -6.73 -10.33 -12.18
CA ALA A 81 -7.25 -11.22 -13.21
C ALA A 81 -6.17 -12.12 -13.85
N THR A 82 -4.94 -11.63 -13.95
CA THR A 82 -3.86 -12.34 -14.63
C THR A 82 -2.69 -12.62 -13.71
N ASN A 83 -1.93 -13.65 -14.04
CA ASN A 83 -0.74 -14.02 -13.29
C ASN A 83 0.32 -12.91 -13.35
N HIS A 84 0.48 -12.25 -14.50
CA HIS A 84 1.40 -11.13 -14.69
C HIS A 84 1.08 -9.97 -13.73
N LEU A 85 -0.19 -9.53 -13.66
CA LEU A 85 -0.64 -8.49 -12.75
C LEU A 85 -0.38 -8.85 -11.27
N GLN A 86 -0.55 -10.14 -10.92
CA GLN A 86 -0.24 -10.61 -9.57
C GLN A 86 1.25 -10.53 -9.25
N VAL A 87 2.12 -10.96 -10.17
CA VAL A 87 3.58 -10.87 -10.01
C VAL A 87 4.02 -9.43 -9.80
N ALA A 88 3.60 -8.53 -10.69
CA ALA A 88 3.92 -7.11 -10.62
C ALA A 88 3.45 -6.48 -9.29
N TYR A 89 2.20 -6.71 -8.93
CA TYR A 89 1.61 -6.22 -7.68
C TYR A 89 2.38 -6.68 -6.44
N PHE A 90 2.67 -7.98 -6.31
CA PHE A 90 3.38 -8.51 -5.15
C PHE A 90 4.82 -8.03 -5.09
N THR A 91 5.48 -7.87 -6.23
CA THR A 91 6.85 -7.36 -6.31
C THR A 91 6.94 -5.92 -5.80
N VAL A 92 6.15 -5.01 -6.36
CA VAL A 92 6.16 -3.59 -5.97
C VAL A 92 5.71 -3.43 -4.50
N ARG A 93 4.71 -4.22 -4.08
CA ARG A 93 4.21 -4.15 -2.71
C ARG A 93 5.20 -4.72 -1.70
N SER A 94 5.96 -5.75 -2.05
CA SER A 94 7.05 -6.27 -1.20
C SER A 94 8.13 -5.19 -0.98
N PHE A 95 8.57 -4.50 -2.03
CA PHE A 95 9.48 -3.35 -1.90
C PHE A 95 8.94 -2.31 -0.92
N TRP A 96 7.67 -1.89 -1.09
CA TRP A 96 7.04 -0.91 -0.20
C TRP A 96 6.99 -1.37 1.27
N ILE A 97 6.73 -2.66 1.51
CA ILE A 97 6.73 -3.25 2.85
C ILE A 97 8.15 -3.29 3.41
N GLU A 98 9.10 -3.84 2.68
CA GLU A 98 10.47 -4.06 3.15
C GLU A 98 11.18 -2.75 3.46
N THR A 99 10.96 -1.69 2.68
CA THR A 99 11.47 -0.35 3.00
C THR A 99 10.86 0.24 4.27
N GLY A 100 9.71 -0.26 4.72
CA GLY A 100 9.03 0.15 5.94
C GLY A 100 9.27 -0.76 7.14
N LEU A 101 9.87 -1.93 6.99
CA LEU A 101 10.12 -2.86 8.09
C LEU A 101 11.27 -2.38 8.97
N ARG A 102 11.08 -2.46 10.27
CA ARG A 102 12.17 -2.30 11.23
C ARG A 102 13.06 -3.54 11.19
N PHE A 103 14.35 -3.32 11.48
CA PHE A 103 15.44 -4.29 11.50
C PHE A 103 15.08 -5.70 11.97
N GLY A 104 15.72 -6.70 11.34
CA GLY A 104 15.81 -8.07 11.80
C GLY A 104 14.64 -8.98 11.41
N THR A 105 13.68 -8.51 10.62
CA THR A 105 12.60 -9.38 10.14
C THR A 105 12.90 -10.09 8.83
N THR A 106 13.85 -9.57 8.04
CA THR A 106 14.38 -10.27 6.88
C THR A 106 15.79 -10.76 7.19
N ALA A 107 16.00 -12.07 7.21
CA ALA A 107 17.30 -12.72 7.44
C ALA A 107 18.37 -12.38 6.37
N LEU A 108 18.09 -11.46 5.48
CA LEU A 108 18.91 -11.08 4.33
C LEU A 108 19.64 -9.75 4.49
N VAL A 109 19.25 -8.93 5.48
CA VAL A 109 19.94 -7.68 5.81
C VAL A 109 20.72 -7.90 7.09
N GLU A 110 21.99 -7.52 7.11
CA GLU A 110 22.89 -7.72 8.25
C GLU A 110 22.28 -7.16 9.56
N PRO A 111 22.36 -7.91 10.69
CA PRO A 111 21.63 -7.61 11.92
C PRO A 111 22.08 -6.35 12.67
N HIS A 112 23.01 -5.57 12.13
CA HIS A 112 23.61 -4.42 12.80
C HIS A 112 23.46 -3.08 12.07
N THR A 113 22.67 -3.01 11.00
CA THR A 113 22.47 -1.78 10.26
C THR A 113 21.46 -0.84 10.95
N SER A 114 21.70 0.45 10.93
CA SER A 114 20.75 1.46 11.44
C SER A 114 19.54 1.59 10.51
N PRO A 115 18.40 2.21 10.94
CA PRO A 115 17.27 2.48 10.02
C PRO A 115 17.68 3.27 8.77
N SER A 116 18.60 4.22 8.91
CA SER A 116 19.14 4.98 7.78
C SER A 116 19.94 4.11 6.84
N ASP A 117 20.84 3.25 7.36
CA ASP A 117 21.67 2.37 6.53
C ASP A 117 20.80 1.40 5.69
N HIS A 118 19.69 0.93 6.26
CA HIS A 118 18.72 0.10 5.53
C HIS A 118 18.09 0.86 4.36
N LEU A 119 17.70 2.10 4.56
CA LEU A 119 17.12 2.93 3.49
C LEU A 119 18.18 3.34 2.47
N GLU A 120 19.41 3.64 2.88
CA GLU A 120 20.55 3.87 1.99
C GLU A 120 20.85 2.65 1.13
N TRP A 121 20.80 1.45 1.72
CA TRP A 121 20.95 0.20 0.97
C TRP A 121 19.87 0.06 -0.11
N TRP A 122 18.59 0.37 0.20
CA TRP A 122 17.53 0.37 -0.80
C TRP A 122 17.71 1.44 -1.88
N GLN A 123 18.22 2.63 -1.51
CA GLN A 123 18.57 3.67 -2.49
C GLN A 123 19.64 3.18 -3.46
N GLN A 124 20.68 2.53 -2.96
CA GLN A 124 21.72 1.90 -3.79
C GLN A 124 21.15 0.81 -4.69
N CYS A 125 20.26 -0.03 -4.18
CA CYS A 125 19.54 -1.05 -4.98
C CYS A 125 18.79 -0.42 -6.17
N ILE A 126 18.03 0.64 -5.92
CA ILE A 126 17.27 1.32 -6.98
C ILE A 126 18.22 2.00 -7.99
N GLU A 127 19.26 2.67 -7.50
CA GLU A 127 20.31 3.24 -8.35
C GLU A 127 20.91 2.19 -9.30
N GLU A 128 21.27 1.04 -8.74
CA GLU A 128 21.89 -0.06 -9.45
C GLU A 128 20.98 -0.64 -10.53
N ILE A 129 19.68 -0.89 -10.22
CA ILE A 129 18.69 -1.38 -11.19
C ILE A 129 18.60 -0.43 -12.39
N TYR A 130 18.48 0.89 -12.15
CA TYR A 130 18.34 1.86 -13.25
C TYR A 130 19.63 2.08 -14.02
N HIS A 131 20.79 2.01 -13.34
CA HIS A 131 22.10 2.12 -14.01
C HIS A 131 22.33 0.91 -14.93
N HIS A 132 22.10 -0.31 -14.46
CA HIS A 132 22.30 -1.53 -15.25
C HIS A 132 21.29 -1.67 -16.38
N HIS A 133 20.02 -1.28 -16.18
CA HIS A 133 19.03 -1.21 -17.25
C HIS A 133 19.51 -0.31 -18.40
N ASN A 134 20.12 0.82 -18.09
CA ASN A 134 20.64 1.77 -19.10
C ASN A 134 21.91 1.25 -19.80
N LEU A 135 22.73 0.42 -19.15
CA LEU A 135 24.02 -0.04 -19.68
C LEU A 135 24.00 -1.49 -20.20
N GLN A 136 22.88 -2.21 -20.09
CA GLN A 136 22.74 -3.64 -20.46
C GLN A 136 23.82 -4.55 -19.82
N GLN A 137 24.30 -4.23 -18.63
CA GLN A 137 25.30 -5.01 -17.91
C GLN A 137 24.63 -5.95 -16.89
N SER A 138 25.14 -7.17 -16.74
CA SER A 138 24.45 -8.29 -16.08
C SER A 138 24.90 -8.66 -14.66
N THR A 139 25.78 -7.91 -14.02
CA THR A 139 26.29 -8.26 -12.67
C THR A 139 26.04 -7.16 -11.64
N THR A 140 25.17 -7.44 -10.67
CA THR A 140 24.85 -6.52 -9.59
C THR A 140 25.30 -7.10 -8.23
N ASN A 141 25.76 -6.23 -7.31
CA ASN A 141 26.17 -6.61 -5.96
C ASN A 141 24.98 -7.08 -5.10
N HIS A 142 23.76 -6.61 -5.41
CA HIS A 142 22.53 -6.89 -4.67
C HIS A 142 21.68 -8.02 -5.27
N SER A 143 22.22 -8.74 -6.27
CA SER A 143 21.52 -9.75 -7.09
C SER A 143 20.88 -10.90 -6.30
N ASN A 144 21.26 -11.13 -5.03
CA ASN A 144 20.72 -12.23 -4.23
C ASN A 144 19.43 -11.89 -3.49
N HIS A 145 19.05 -10.62 -3.36
CA HIS A 145 17.82 -10.23 -2.66
C HIS A 145 16.57 -10.55 -3.51
N PRO A 146 15.59 -11.31 -2.98
CA PRO A 146 14.45 -11.78 -3.78
C PRO A 146 13.64 -10.64 -4.42
N THR A 147 13.30 -9.61 -3.65
CA THR A 147 12.55 -8.45 -4.15
C THR A 147 13.35 -7.67 -5.19
N PHE A 148 14.67 -7.52 -5.00
CA PHE A 148 15.55 -6.90 -5.98
C PHE A 148 15.56 -7.65 -7.32
N LYS A 149 15.69 -8.99 -7.28
CA LYS A 149 15.63 -9.84 -8.49
C LYS A 149 14.35 -9.63 -9.29
N LEU A 150 13.20 -9.59 -8.60
CA LEU A 150 11.92 -9.40 -9.26
C LEU A 150 11.73 -7.97 -9.77
N LEU A 151 12.20 -6.95 -9.03
CA LEU A 151 12.17 -5.56 -9.50
C LEU A 151 13.01 -5.39 -10.78
N SER A 152 14.22 -5.96 -10.80
CA SER A 152 15.06 -5.94 -12.00
C SER A 152 14.37 -6.61 -13.19
N HIS A 153 13.78 -7.80 -12.96
CA HIS A 153 13.03 -8.50 -13.98
C HIS A 153 11.79 -7.74 -14.46
N LEU A 154 11.08 -7.08 -13.55
CA LEU A 154 9.90 -6.27 -13.87
C LEU A 154 10.28 -5.04 -14.71
N LEU A 155 11.41 -4.38 -14.38
CA LEU A 155 11.92 -3.23 -15.12
C LEU A 155 12.40 -3.61 -16.53
N GLU A 156 12.87 -4.87 -16.74
CA GLU A 156 13.16 -5.39 -18.10
C GLU A 156 11.90 -5.47 -18.98
N GLN A 157 10.72 -5.63 -18.38
CA GLN A 157 9.45 -5.80 -19.09
C GLN A 157 8.66 -4.50 -19.23
N HIS A 158 8.75 -3.61 -18.23
CA HIS A 158 7.98 -2.37 -18.15
C HIS A 158 8.85 -1.19 -17.70
N PRO A 159 8.72 -0.03 -18.34
CA PRO A 159 9.43 1.17 -17.94
C PRO A 159 8.79 1.75 -16.66
N LEU A 160 9.31 1.36 -15.48
CA LEU A 160 8.88 1.95 -14.21
C LEU A 160 9.55 3.30 -13.98
N THR A 161 8.80 4.28 -13.48
CA THR A 161 9.31 5.62 -13.25
C THR A 161 10.09 5.69 -11.93
N ARG A 162 11.40 5.97 -12.00
CA ARG A 162 12.30 5.99 -10.85
C ARG A 162 11.81 6.89 -9.71
N CYS A 163 11.28 8.08 -10.02
CA CYS A 163 10.86 9.03 -9.00
C CYS A 163 9.84 8.44 -7.99
N HIS A 164 9.04 7.45 -8.37
CA HIS A 164 8.10 6.81 -7.44
C HIS A 164 8.80 5.95 -6.38
N PHE A 165 9.92 5.31 -6.73
CA PHE A 165 10.76 4.62 -5.75
C PHE A 165 11.44 5.62 -4.82
N ASP A 166 12.02 6.69 -5.39
CA ASP A 166 12.68 7.74 -4.63
C ASP A 166 11.71 8.44 -3.65
N ASP A 167 10.45 8.69 -4.07
CA ASP A 167 9.41 9.26 -3.20
C ASP A 167 9.07 8.35 -2.01
N ILE A 168 8.93 7.04 -2.25
CA ILE A 168 8.70 6.08 -1.17
C ILE A 168 9.84 6.13 -0.16
N LEU A 169 11.08 6.08 -0.62
CA LEU A 169 12.27 6.12 0.24
C LEU A 169 12.38 7.46 0.98
N LYS A 170 12.12 8.59 0.31
CA LYS A 170 12.05 9.93 0.91
C LYS A 170 11.01 9.99 2.02
N GLY A 171 9.82 9.44 1.82
CA GLY A 171 8.80 9.34 2.86
C GLY A 171 9.29 8.57 4.08
N ARG A 172 9.98 7.44 3.85
CA ARG A 172 10.55 6.61 4.93
C ARG A 172 11.66 7.33 5.70
N LEU A 173 12.57 8.02 5.01
CA LEU A 173 13.63 8.84 5.64
C LEU A 173 13.02 9.94 6.51
N ARG A 174 12.02 10.67 5.98
CA ARG A 174 11.31 11.70 6.75
C ARG A 174 10.68 11.13 8.03
N ASP A 175 10.14 9.92 7.98
CA ASP A 175 9.54 9.26 9.14
C ASP A 175 10.56 8.94 10.24
N LEU A 176 11.85 8.79 9.94
CA LEU A 176 12.87 8.53 10.97
C LEU A 176 13.04 9.74 11.89
N ASP A 177 13.10 10.93 11.35
CA ASP A 177 13.42 12.16 12.07
C ASP A 177 12.18 12.86 12.62
N MET A 178 11.05 12.74 11.91
CA MET A 178 9.83 13.47 12.26
C MET A 178 9.14 12.86 13.48
N LYS A 179 8.81 13.71 14.44
CA LYS A 179 8.02 13.31 15.63
C LYS A 179 6.52 13.44 15.39
N GLN A 180 6.10 14.43 14.63
CA GLN A 180 4.71 14.75 14.33
C GLN A 180 4.65 15.59 13.04
N TYR A 181 3.58 15.44 12.25
CA TYR A 181 3.34 16.27 11.07
C TYR A 181 2.89 17.67 11.51
N PRO A 182 3.39 18.76 10.88
CA PRO A 182 2.99 20.11 11.25
C PRO A 182 1.51 20.38 10.96
N ASP A 183 1.02 19.97 9.81
CA ASP A 183 -0.34 20.21 9.33
C ASP A 183 -0.88 19.02 8.51
N LEU A 184 -2.16 19.11 8.15
CA LEU A 184 -2.82 18.07 7.35
C LEU A 184 -2.22 17.95 5.95
N ALA A 185 -1.76 19.04 5.35
CA ALA A 185 -1.15 19.04 4.03
C ALA A 185 0.17 18.24 4.02
N ALA A 186 0.99 18.36 5.08
CA ALA A 186 2.22 17.57 5.23
C ALA A 186 1.93 16.05 5.41
N LEU A 187 0.83 15.71 6.08
CA LEU A 187 0.39 14.31 6.18
C LEU A 187 -0.14 13.78 4.83
N GLU A 188 -0.85 14.60 4.06
CA GLU A 188 -1.28 14.26 2.69
C GLU A 188 -0.10 14.08 1.74
N GLU A 189 0.91 14.97 1.81
CA GLU A 189 2.12 14.86 1.02
C GLU A 189 2.86 13.54 1.31
N HIS A 190 2.98 13.18 2.59
CA HIS A 190 3.54 11.88 2.98
C HIS A 190 2.71 10.70 2.45
N ALA A 191 1.38 10.79 2.51
CA ALA A 191 0.49 9.78 1.96
C ALA A 191 0.67 9.63 0.44
N GLU A 192 0.88 10.75 -0.27
CA GLU A 192 1.19 10.76 -1.70
C GLU A 192 2.54 10.09 -1.99
N TRP A 193 3.62 10.45 -1.28
CA TRP A 193 4.93 9.83 -1.49
C TRP A 193 4.94 8.33 -1.17
N SER A 194 4.23 7.91 -0.15
CA SER A 194 4.20 6.50 0.27
C SER A 194 3.19 5.69 -0.54
N CYS A 195 1.89 5.91 -0.33
CA CYS A 195 0.84 5.11 -0.94
C CYS A 195 0.51 5.56 -2.37
N GLY A 196 0.64 6.85 -2.69
CA GLY A 196 0.46 7.36 -4.04
C GLY A 196 1.48 6.77 -4.99
N SER A 197 2.76 6.87 -4.66
CA SER A 197 3.86 6.32 -5.48
C SER A 197 3.79 4.79 -5.59
N LEU A 198 3.34 4.08 -4.53
CA LEU A 198 3.05 2.64 -4.60
C LEU A 198 2.01 2.33 -5.68
N LEU A 199 0.89 3.05 -5.71
CA LEU A 199 -0.18 2.81 -6.68
C LEU A 199 0.23 3.23 -8.10
N GLN A 200 1.09 4.26 -8.25
CA GLN A 200 1.70 4.63 -9.52
C GLN A 200 2.55 3.47 -10.08
N LEU A 201 3.46 2.92 -9.26
CA LEU A 201 4.29 1.78 -9.66
C LEU A 201 3.46 0.55 -10.03
N ILE A 202 2.36 0.27 -9.30
CA ILE A 202 1.45 -0.83 -9.65
C ILE A 202 0.82 -0.57 -11.02
N LEU A 203 0.33 0.65 -11.27
CA LEU A 203 -0.27 1.02 -12.55
C LEU A 203 0.72 0.90 -13.71
N GLU A 204 1.94 1.38 -13.51
CA GLU A 204 3.03 1.30 -14.47
C GLU A 204 3.45 -0.13 -14.76
N SER A 205 3.58 -0.96 -13.73
CA SER A 205 3.97 -2.37 -13.87
C SER A 205 2.93 -3.21 -14.61
N ASP A 206 1.71 -2.74 -14.71
CA ASP A 206 0.64 -3.34 -15.50
C ASP A 206 0.62 -2.86 -16.96
N GLY A 207 1.62 -2.07 -17.37
CA GLY A 207 1.78 -1.59 -18.75
C GLY A 207 0.77 -0.50 -19.15
N TYR A 208 0.27 0.28 -18.18
CA TYR A 208 -0.77 1.28 -18.43
C TYR A 208 -0.25 2.61 -18.99
N PHE A 209 1.04 2.71 -19.33
CA PHE A 209 1.65 3.96 -19.86
C PHE A 209 1.16 4.39 -21.23
N GLU A 210 0.90 3.41 -22.10
CA GLU A 210 0.70 3.66 -23.54
C GLU A 210 -0.76 3.89 -23.91
N THR A 211 -1.65 3.94 -22.94
CA THR A 211 -3.08 4.15 -23.20
C THR A 211 -3.42 5.63 -23.20
N THR A 212 -4.38 6.03 -24.06
CA THR A 212 -4.91 7.40 -24.10
C THR A 212 -5.47 7.87 -22.75
N ASN A 213 -5.85 6.93 -21.90
CA ASN A 213 -6.41 7.19 -20.57
C ASN A 213 -5.36 7.19 -19.45
N ALA A 214 -4.08 6.94 -19.76
CA ALA A 214 -3.01 6.90 -18.76
C ALA A 214 -2.96 8.15 -17.86
N PRO A 215 -3.03 9.39 -18.36
CA PRO A 215 -2.98 10.58 -17.51
C PRO A 215 -4.11 10.63 -16.47
N VAL A 216 -5.32 10.18 -16.83
CA VAL A 216 -6.46 10.13 -15.90
C VAL A 216 -6.26 9.03 -14.87
N ALA A 217 -5.80 7.84 -15.28
CA ALA A 217 -5.50 6.74 -14.39
C ALA A 217 -4.40 7.09 -13.37
N HIS A 218 -3.35 7.80 -13.80
CA HIS A 218 -2.30 8.31 -12.90
C HIS A 218 -2.86 9.30 -11.86
N ARG A 219 -3.77 10.21 -12.27
CA ARG A 219 -4.44 11.11 -11.32
C ARG A 219 -5.31 10.34 -10.32
N VAL A 220 -6.03 9.32 -10.79
CA VAL A 220 -6.83 8.42 -9.93
C VAL A 220 -5.92 7.69 -8.94
N ALA A 221 -4.80 7.10 -9.38
CA ALA A 221 -3.85 6.42 -8.52
C ALA A 221 -3.30 7.35 -7.43
N LYS A 222 -2.98 8.60 -7.77
CA LYS A 222 -2.52 9.62 -6.82
C LYS A 222 -3.57 9.92 -5.74
N LEU A 223 -4.83 10.16 -6.14
CA LEU A 223 -5.94 10.45 -5.21
C LEU A 223 -6.25 9.25 -4.32
N LEU A 224 -6.33 8.05 -4.89
CA LEU A 224 -6.53 6.82 -4.12
C LEU A 224 -5.37 6.57 -3.16
N GLY A 225 -4.14 6.87 -3.56
CA GLY A 225 -2.95 6.78 -2.71
C GLY A 225 -3.01 7.72 -1.52
N LYS A 226 -3.41 8.99 -1.72
CA LYS A 226 -3.64 9.95 -0.63
C LYS A 226 -4.69 9.44 0.35
N ALA A 227 -5.85 9.03 -0.17
CA ALA A 227 -6.93 8.51 0.67
C ALA A 227 -6.50 7.26 1.46
N HIS A 228 -5.80 6.33 0.80
CA HIS A 228 -5.29 5.13 1.43
C HIS A 228 -4.22 5.42 2.49
N GLY A 229 -3.32 6.36 2.22
CA GLY A 229 -2.29 6.77 3.17
C GLY A 229 -2.87 7.45 4.41
N LEU A 230 -3.83 8.37 4.24
CA LEU A 230 -4.56 8.99 5.37
C LEU A 230 -5.33 7.94 6.19
N THR A 231 -5.99 7.01 5.52
CA THR A 231 -6.69 5.89 6.19
C THR A 231 -5.73 5.02 7.00
N ASN A 232 -4.56 4.70 6.44
CA ASN A 232 -3.53 3.94 7.15
C ASN A 232 -2.96 4.72 8.34
N ALA A 233 -2.78 6.02 8.22
CA ALA A 233 -2.39 6.89 9.33
C ALA A 233 -3.38 6.78 10.50
N LEU A 234 -4.68 6.84 10.22
CA LEU A 234 -5.72 6.66 11.23
C LEU A 234 -5.69 5.25 11.86
N ARG A 235 -5.63 4.21 11.05
CA ARG A 235 -5.60 2.80 11.51
C ARG A 235 -4.41 2.48 12.40
N THR A 236 -3.27 3.14 12.16
CA THR A 236 -2.02 2.87 12.87
C THR A 236 -1.72 3.88 13.97
N SER A 237 -2.54 4.92 14.15
CA SER A 237 -2.30 5.99 15.12
C SER A 237 -2.10 5.50 16.56
N ILE A 238 -3.00 4.66 17.06
CA ILE A 238 -2.90 4.12 18.43
C ILE A 238 -1.73 3.14 18.58
N PRO A 239 -1.55 2.11 17.72
CA PRO A 239 -0.38 1.24 17.76
C PRO A 239 0.94 2.00 17.71
N VAL A 240 1.08 2.98 16.81
CA VAL A 240 2.30 3.78 16.69
C VAL A 240 2.52 4.63 17.93
N MET A 241 1.49 5.30 18.42
CA MET A 241 1.59 6.10 19.63
C MET A 241 2.02 5.27 20.85
N SER A 242 1.48 4.05 21.00
CA SER A 242 1.81 3.18 22.13
C SER A 242 3.21 2.58 22.06
N THR A 243 3.73 2.31 20.86
CA THR A 243 5.04 1.67 20.69
C THR A 243 6.19 2.66 20.52
N THR A 244 5.95 3.81 19.91
CA THR A 244 6.99 4.79 19.58
C THR A 244 6.87 6.11 20.32
N GLY A 245 5.72 6.38 20.95
CA GLY A 245 5.41 7.67 21.55
C GLY A 245 5.18 8.80 20.51
N LYS A 246 5.10 8.48 19.23
CA LYS A 246 4.86 9.46 18.15
C LYS A 246 3.35 9.61 17.90
N LEU A 247 2.91 10.84 17.67
CA LEU A 247 1.53 11.15 17.32
C LEU A 247 1.42 11.40 15.83
N ILE A 248 0.60 10.60 15.14
CA ILE A 248 0.39 10.75 13.69
C ILE A 248 -0.54 11.93 13.37
N ILE A 249 -1.46 12.25 14.28
CA ILE A 249 -2.38 13.39 14.12
C ILE A 249 -1.55 14.67 13.96
N PRO A 250 -1.79 15.49 12.92
CA PRO A 250 -1.07 16.74 12.70
C PRO A 250 -1.14 17.70 13.89
N GLN A 251 -0.04 18.44 14.11
CA GLN A 251 0.05 19.42 15.20
C GLN A 251 -1.04 20.47 15.10
N GLU A 252 -1.31 20.99 13.92
CA GLU A 252 -2.40 21.94 13.65
C GLU A 252 -3.76 21.45 14.19
N LEU A 253 -4.10 20.18 13.96
CA LEU A 253 -5.35 19.61 14.45
C LEU A 253 -5.33 19.38 15.96
N CYS A 254 -4.15 19.04 16.52
CA CYS A 254 -3.99 18.92 17.97
C CYS A 254 -4.21 20.27 18.66
N GLU A 255 -3.63 21.35 18.15
CA GLU A 255 -3.81 22.70 18.65
C GLU A 255 -5.26 23.17 18.51
N ARG A 256 -5.89 22.95 17.36
CA ARG A 256 -7.28 23.32 17.07
C ARG A 256 -8.29 22.69 18.03
N TYR A 257 -8.10 21.41 18.37
CA TYR A 257 -9.06 20.64 19.16
C TYR A 257 -8.62 20.38 20.60
N GLY A 258 -7.44 20.84 21.00
CA GLY A 258 -6.92 20.63 22.35
C GLY A 258 -6.42 19.20 22.60
N VAL A 259 -6.02 18.47 21.54
CA VAL A 259 -5.43 17.13 21.66
C VAL A 259 -4.06 17.23 22.33
N LYS A 260 -3.90 16.59 23.47
CA LYS A 260 -2.71 16.68 24.32
C LYS A 260 -1.60 15.69 23.87
N SER A 261 -0.49 15.70 24.59
CA SER A 261 0.67 14.85 24.29
C SER A 261 0.34 13.35 24.25
N PRO A 262 1.11 12.51 23.51
CA PRO A 262 0.89 11.07 23.43
C PRO A 262 0.77 10.36 24.77
N ARG A 263 1.61 10.74 25.75
CA ARG A 263 1.55 10.15 27.10
C ARG A 263 0.26 10.47 27.81
N TYR A 264 -0.21 11.71 27.70
CA TYR A 264 -1.48 12.13 28.29
C TYR A 264 -2.65 11.40 27.62
N LEU A 265 -2.67 11.33 26.27
CA LEU A 265 -3.70 10.62 25.53
C LEU A 265 -3.84 9.16 25.95
N LEU A 266 -2.73 8.42 26.03
CA LEU A 266 -2.75 7.01 26.46
C LEU A 266 -3.33 6.84 27.87
N SER A 267 -2.98 7.73 28.79
CA SER A 267 -3.52 7.70 30.15
C SER A 267 -5.00 8.09 30.19
N ALA A 268 -5.38 9.18 29.54
CA ALA A 268 -6.75 9.71 29.52
C ALA A 268 -7.74 8.76 28.84
N LEU A 269 -7.34 8.14 27.72
CA LEU A 269 -8.14 7.11 27.04
C LEU A 269 -8.36 5.89 27.93
N GLY A 270 -7.33 5.46 28.68
CA GLY A 270 -7.45 4.37 29.66
C GLY A 270 -8.34 4.70 30.87
N GLN A 271 -8.45 5.98 31.23
CA GLN A 271 -9.30 6.46 32.31
C GLN A 271 -10.72 6.86 31.88
N GLY A 272 -11.00 6.86 30.58
CA GLY A 272 -12.32 7.21 30.05
C GLY A 272 -12.61 8.71 30.01
N ASP A 273 -11.57 9.57 29.91
CA ASP A 273 -11.71 11.04 29.82
C ASP A 273 -12.45 11.43 28.52
N GLU A 274 -13.71 11.83 28.66
CA GLU A 274 -14.59 12.15 27.54
C GLU A 274 -14.20 13.45 26.81
N GLU A 275 -13.62 14.43 27.47
CA GLU A 275 -13.13 15.65 26.85
C GLU A 275 -11.95 15.32 25.92
N CYS A 276 -11.02 14.51 26.41
CA CYS A 276 -9.88 14.02 25.62
C CYS A 276 -10.33 13.17 24.43
N LYS A 277 -11.29 12.27 24.61
CA LYS A 277 -11.87 11.48 23.52
C LYS A 277 -12.55 12.36 22.48
N GLN A 278 -13.32 13.34 22.90
CA GLN A 278 -14.02 14.25 21.99
C GLN A 278 -13.04 15.10 21.17
N ALA A 279 -11.96 15.58 21.77
CA ALA A 279 -10.88 16.28 21.07
C ALA A 279 -10.25 15.38 19.99
N LEU A 280 -9.96 14.14 20.34
CA LEU A 280 -9.41 13.14 19.41
C LEU A 280 -10.38 12.82 18.26
N ARG A 281 -11.67 12.58 18.58
CA ARG A 281 -12.72 12.33 17.56
C ARG A 281 -12.82 13.47 16.54
N ASN A 282 -12.74 14.71 16.99
CA ASN A 282 -12.80 15.87 16.10
C ASN A 282 -11.60 15.90 15.13
N ALA A 283 -10.39 15.66 15.63
CA ALA A 283 -9.19 15.59 14.79
C ALA A 283 -9.23 14.39 13.80
N VAL A 284 -9.68 13.24 14.26
CA VAL A 284 -9.86 12.03 13.42
C VAL A 284 -10.91 12.27 12.34
N ARG A 285 -12.01 12.96 12.66
CA ARG A 285 -13.05 13.33 11.71
C ARG A 285 -12.50 14.17 10.57
N ASP A 286 -11.71 15.20 10.85
CA ASP A 286 -11.16 16.07 9.81
C ASP A 286 -10.24 15.29 8.85
N ILE A 287 -9.38 14.41 9.37
CA ILE A 287 -8.53 13.54 8.55
C ILE A 287 -9.40 12.57 7.71
N SER A 288 -10.47 12.02 8.30
CA SER A 288 -11.39 11.08 7.64
C SER A 288 -12.14 11.76 6.50
N HIS A 289 -12.66 12.98 6.72
CA HIS A 289 -13.34 13.77 5.69
C HIS A 289 -12.40 14.05 4.53
N ARG A 290 -11.16 14.44 4.81
CA ARG A 290 -10.17 14.68 3.76
C ARG A 290 -9.85 13.43 2.93
N ALA A 291 -9.77 12.27 3.58
CA ALA A 291 -9.60 11.00 2.87
C ALA A 291 -10.83 10.66 2.00
N LEU A 292 -12.06 10.90 2.48
CA LEU A 292 -13.29 10.71 1.71
C LEU A 292 -13.39 11.67 0.52
N GLU A 293 -12.96 12.93 0.64
CA GLU A 293 -12.88 13.87 -0.47
C GLU A 293 -11.98 13.35 -1.59
N HIS A 294 -10.80 12.82 -1.26
CA HIS A 294 -9.92 12.21 -2.26
C HIS A 294 -10.54 10.97 -2.91
N LEU A 295 -11.25 10.12 -2.15
CA LEU A 295 -11.98 8.98 -2.72
C LEU A 295 -13.08 9.43 -3.67
N GLN A 296 -13.82 10.48 -3.34
CA GLN A 296 -14.87 11.02 -4.21
C GLN A 296 -14.29 11.60 -5.51
N GLN A 297 -13.24 12.41 -5.42
CA GLN A 297 -12.52 12.92 -6.59
C GLN A 297 -11.99 11.80 -7.50
N ALA A 298 -11.47 10.71 -6.89
CA ALA A 298 -11.02 9.55 -7.66
C ALA A 298 -12.17 8.83 -8.38
N ARG A 299 -13.37 8.78 -7.79
CA ARG A 299 -14.58 8.23 -8.43
C ARG A 299 -15.04 9.07 -9.61
N ASP A 300 -15.07 10.38 -9.43
CA ASP A 300 -15.49 11.30 -10.50
C ASP A 300 -14.59 11.10 -11.73
N LEU A 301 -13.28 10.99 -11.52
CA LEU A 301 -12.33 10.69 -12.60
C LEU A 301 -12.47 9.27 -13.17
N ARG A 302 -12.82 8.27 -12.34
CA ARG A 302 -13.07 6.90 -12.82
C ARG A 302 -14.25 6.89 -13.78
N ASP A 303 -15.31 7.63 -13.48
CA ASP A 303 -16.49 7.69 -14.32
C ASP A 303 -16.18 8.37 -15.67
N GLU A 304 -15.25 9.32 -15.70
CA GLU A 304 -14.68 9.88 -16.94
C GLU A 304 -13.92 8.82 -17.76
N LEU A 305 -13.14 7.94 -17.12
CA LEU A 305 -12.47 6.82 -17.78
C LEU A 305 -13.46 5.84 -18.43
N LEU A 306 -14.60 5.57 -17.77
CA LEU A 306 -15.64 4.69 -18.31
C LEU A 306 -16.32 5.29 -19.54
N VAL A 307 -16.56 6.59 -19.55
CA VAL A 307 -17.16 7.29 -20.71
C VAL A 307 -16.21 7.29 -21.91
N SER A 308 -14.93 7.53 -21.69
CA SER A 308 -13.91 7.52 -22.75
C SER A 308 -13.76 6.16 -23.42
N SER A 309 -13.90 5.07 -22.69
CA SER A 309 -13.87 3.71 -23.26
C SER A 309 -15.06 3.41 -24.16
N LYS A 310 -16.21 4.06 -23.94
CA LYS A 310 -17.40 3.93 -24.80
C LYS A 310 -17.21 4.51 -26.21
N ALA A 311 -16.40 5.56 -26.34
CA ALA A 311 -16.19 6.24 -27.63
C ALA A 311 -15.33 5.42 -28.60
N THR A 312 -14.54 4.45 -28.09
CA THR A 312 -13.58 3.67 -28.88
C THR A 312 -14.09 2.28 -29.32
N THR A 313 -15.16 1.77 -28.69
CA THR A 313 -15.69 0.42 -28.99
C THR A 313 -17.15 0.49 -29.45
N THR A 314 -17.40 0.31 -30.73
CA THR A 314 -18.74 0.41 -31.36
C THR A 314 -19.67 -0.77 -31.08
N ASN A 315 -19.30 -1.78 -30.27
CA ASN A 315 -20.07 -3.03 -30.26
C ASN A 315 -20.27 -3.80 -28.95
N THR A 316 -20.01 -3.25 -27.75
CA THR A 316 -20.35 -4.01 -26.54
C THR A 316 -20.99 -3.14 -25.46
N LYS A 317 -22.12 -3.62 -24.93
CA LYS A 317 -22.90 -3.02 -23.83
C LYS A 317 -22.24 -3.16 -22.45
N ASP A 318 -21.02 -3.70 -22.36
CA ASP A 318 -20.35 -3.94 -21.08
C ASP A 318 -19.38 -2.80 -20.76
N HIS A 319 -19.81 -1.97 -19.77
CA HIS A 319 -19.01 -0.91 -19.16
C HIS A 319 -17.97 -1.51 -18.20
N GLN A 320 -17.04 -2.29 -18.72
CA GLN A 320 -16.02 -2.92 -17.89
C GLN A 320 -14.78 -2.03 -17.81
N LEU A 321 -14.30 -1.77 -16.57
CA LEU A 321 -12.99 -1.17 -16.34
C LEU A 321 -11.90 -2.09 -16.89
N ASP A 322 -10.82 -1.50 -17.43
CA ASP A 322 -9.64 -2.25 -17.82
C ASP A 322 -9.11 -3.03 -16.59
N PRO A 323 -8.96 -4.37 -16.69
CA PRO A 323 -8.46 -5.19 -15.57
C PRO A 323 -7.14 -4.71 -14.99
N ARG A 324 -6.30 -4.03 -15.80
CA ARG A 324 -4.99 -3.50 -15.40
C ARG A 324 -5.09 -2.41 -14.34
N ILE A 325 -6.19 -1.64 -14.30
CA ILE A 325 -6.38 -0.60 -13.29
C ILE A 325 -7.03 -1.12 -11.99
N MET A 326 -7.44 -2.37 -11.93
CA MET A 326 -8.07 -2.93 -10.73
C MET A 326 -7.11 -2.93 -9.52
N GLY A 327 -5.80 -3.09 -9.77
CA GLY A 327 -4.77 -3.07 -8.72
C GLY A 327 -4.75 -1.79 -7.88
N ILE A 328 -5.10 -0.65 -8.49
CA ILE A 328 -5.15 0.64 -7.78
C ILE A 328 -6.50 0.90 -7.08
N PHE A 329 -7.62 0.34 -7.58
CA PHE A 329 -8.95 0.57 -7.00
C PHE A 329 -9.22 -0.24 -5.73
N LEU A 330 -8.73 -1.47 -5.66
CA LEU A 330 -9.01 -2.38 -4.54
C LEU A 330 -8.58 -1.81 -3.17
N PRO A 331 -7.41 -1.16 -3.00
CA PRO A 331 -7.05 -0.49 -1.76
C PRO A 331 -8.00 0.66 -1.39
N GLY A 332 -8.52 1.38 -2.39
CA GLY A 332 -9.50 2.45 -2.19
C GLY A 332 -10.80 1.94 -1.59
N LEU A 333 -11.30 0.79 -2.04
CA LEU A 333 -12.52 0.16 -1.50
C LEU A 333 -12.33 -0.24 -0.01
N ALA A 334 -11.17 -0.78 0.33
CA ALA A 334 -10.86 -1.13 1.72
C ALA A 334 -10.80 0.13 2.61
N SER A 335 -10.21 1.22 2.10
CA SER A 335 -10.13 2.51 2.80
C SER A 335 -11.51 3.11 3.03
N GLU A 336 -12.36 3.11 2.02
CA GLU A 336 -13.74 3.59 2.13
C GLU A 336 -14.53 2.82 3.19
N THR A 337 -14.48 1.49 3.13
CA THR A 337 -15.18 0.64 4.10
C THR A 337 -14.74 0.94 5.53
N PHE A 338 -13.44 1.21 5.74
CA PHE A 338 -12.93 1.59 7.05
C PHE A 338 -13.47 2.96 7.49
N LEU A 339 -13.40 3.98 6.62
CA LEU A 339 -13.84 5.35 6.93
C LEU A 339 -15.34 5.41 7.21
N GLN A 340 -16.17 4.71 6.45
CA GLN A 340 -17.62 4.60 6.68
C GLN A 340 -17.95 3.97 8.04
N ARG A 341 -17.17 2.94 8.45
CA ARG A 341 -17.33 2.35 9.78
C ARG A 341 -16.92 3.29 10.90
N LEU A 342 -15.80 3.98 10.69
CA LEU A 342 -15.31 4.97 11.65
C LEU A 342 -16.34 6.09 11.86
N GLU A 343 -16.97 6.56 10.80
CA GLU A 343 -18.06 7.53 10.84
C GLU A 343 -19.28 6.97 11.58
N ALA A 344 -19.71 5.74 11.24
CA ALA A 344 -20.86 5.06 11.88
C ALA A 344 -20.67 4.86 13.39
N HIS A 345 -19.41 4.79 13.86
CA HIS A 345 -19.04 4.72 15.28
C HIS A 345 -18.64 6.08 15.86
N ASN A 346 -19.03 7.19 15.20
CA ASN A 346 -18.72 8.55 15.66
C ASN A 346 -17.22 8.80 15.90
N TYR A 347 -16.37 8.23 15.04
CA TYR A 347 -14.90 8.37 15.05
C TYR A 347 -14.21 7.87 16.34
N ASP A 348 -14.83 6.90 17.01
CA ASP A 348 -14.31 6.27 18.24
C ASP A 348 -13.40 5.06 17.96
#